data_061fb141e28d84b6298e873afe9778a5
#
_entry.id   061fb141e28d84b6298e873afe9778a5
#
_cell.length_a   1.000
_cell.length_b   1.000
_cell.length_c   1.000
_cell.angle_alpha   90.00
_cell.angle_beta   90.00
_cell.angle_gamma   90.00
#
_symmetry.space_group_name_H-M   'P 1'
#
loop_
_entity.id
_entity.type
_entity.pdbx_description
1 polymer ?
#
loop_
_entity_poly.entity_id
_entity_poly.type
_entity_poly.pdbx_seq_one_letter_code
_entity_poly.pdbx_strand_id
1 'polypeptide(L)'
;YGFWSRYTNGKQSIRMQLTNFEQMSNNQVVQLTERCGVYASGLTPNFSGQGAYSGTVFFENNWEKKIREISELKYLEFPSGLRYYHLPHMYKYRSEIEFLQKINAWRMATDLAYDVTEYDGWHVRKAVDCRVITKKWLHENKRFFKNTDRSFRDYELERRIKARGGMLVPGIEKVLTYQDINKIPKAAKMNRFQNWFLKNKVNFDYYVDYIGMLNELDVSIDTDNLIMPKDLVKAHDNAVKLLIQHKSEIEQRKFEKRQKSLVKYEKAVDQYLFKPAYNSGELILEGKALSHCVGSARYTQDHANGKTTIIFVRSKDEPDKPFFTLEYKDGRIVQIRGKHNLSAPEEIQQAADKWLLEINKNTKHA
;
A
#
# COMPACT_ATOMS: atom_id res chain seq x y z
N TYR A 1 10.82 20.57 -25.21
CA TYR A 1 10.61 19.13 -24.91
C TYR A 1 11.94 18.40 -24.99
N GLY A 2 12.22 17.56 -24.02
CA GLY A 2 13.31 16.58 -24.03
C GLY A 2 12.77 15.19 -24.36
N PHE A 3 13.55 14.44 -25.12
CA PHE A 3 13.24 13.05 -25.43
C PHE A 3 14.26 12.14 -24.78
N TRP A 4 13.81 11.02 -24.26
CA TRP A 4 14.70 9.99 -23.74
C TRP A 4 14.13 8.60 -24.03
N SER A 5 15.01 7.64 -24.20
CA SER A 5 14.61 6.28 -24.45
C SER A 5 14.96 5.38 -23.25
N ARG A 6 14.10 4.42 -23.00
CA ARG A 6 14.32 3.36 -22.02
C ARG A 6 14.29 2.02 -22.71
N TYR A 7 15.29 1.22 -22.42
CA TYR A 7 15.35 -0.17 -22.88
C TYR A 7 14.92 -1.08 -21.74
N THR A 8 13.86 -1.84 -21.92
CA THR A 8 13.35 -2.77 -20.91
C THR A 8 12.86 -4.03 -21.62
N ASN A 9 13.36 -5.19 -21.19
CA ASN A 9 12.98 -6.50 -21.74
C ASN A 9 13.10 -6.59 -23.28
N GLY A 10 14.19 -6.11 -23.83
CA GLY A 10 14.43 -6.14 -25.27
C GLY A 10 13.60 -5.15 -26.09
N LYS A 11 12.80 -4.29 -25.45
CA LYS A 11 11.98 -3.27 -26.12
C LYS A 11 12.46 -1.87 -25.77
N GLN A 12 12.66 -1.07 -26.77
CA GLN A 12 12.94 0.35 -26.61
C GLN A 12 11.64 1.14 -26.52
N SER A 13 11.52 1.99 -25.52
CA SER A 13 10.45 2.98 -25.44
C SER A 13 11.03 4.38 -25.44
N ILE A 14 10.47 5.25 -26.26
CA ILE A 14 10.83 6.66 -26.29
C ILE A 14 9.82 7.40 -25.42
N ARG A 15 10.32 8.24 -24.52
CA ARG A 15 9.49 9.11 -23.69
C ARG A 15 9.83 10.55 -23.97
N MET A 16 8.83 11.40 -23.94
CA MET A 16 8.94 12.84 -24.04
C MET A 16 8.72 13.46 -22.67
N GLN A 17 9.57 14.38 -22.32
CA GLN A 17 9.42 15.20 -21.12
C GLN A 17 9.35 16.67 -21.51
N LEU A 18 8.47 17.41 -20.86
CA LEU A 18 8.41 18.85 -21.00
C LEU A 18 9.60 19.45 -20.24
N THR A 19 10.52 20.08 -20.96
CA THR A 19 11.70 20.74 -20.40
C THR A 19 11.54 22.25 -20.36
N ASN A 20 10.68 22.78 -21.20
CA ASN A 20 10.37 24.19 -21.26
C ASN A 20 8.90 24.37 -21.63
N PHE A 21 8.21 25.20 -20.88
CA PHE A 21 6.81 25.53 -21.12
C PHE A 21 6.69 27.03 -21.38
N GLU A 22 6.10 27.35 -22.50
CA GLU A 22 5.73 28.72 -22.88
C GLU A 22 4.25 28.76 -23.18
N GLN A 23 3.55 29.68 -22.55
CA GLN A 23 2.16 29.94 -22.86
C GLN A 23 2.01 31.35 -23.41
N MET A 24 1.36 31.47 -24.57
CA MET A 24 0.98 32.74 -25.17
C MET A 24 -0.52 32.96 -24.98
N SER A 25 -0.87 34.08 -24.38
CA SER A 25 -2.24 34.54 -24.25
C SER A 25 -2.25 36.07 -24.24
N ASN A 26 -3.20 36.67 -24.92
CA ASN A 26 -3.31 38.13 -25.00
C ASN A 26 -2.00 38.85 -25.38
N ASN A 27 -1.26 38.31 -26.33
CA ASN A 27 0.05 38.79 -26.76
C ASN A 27 1.14 38.83 -25.71
N GLN A 28 0.94 38.09 -24.62
CA GLN A 28 1.95 37.90 -23.56
C GLN A 28 2.51 36.48 -23.58
N VAL A 29 3.80 36.34 -23.30
CA VAL A 29 4.46 35.06 -23.16
C VAL A 29 4.90 34.87 -21.72
N VAL A 30 4.49 33.76 -21.13
CA VAL A 30 5.05 33.30 -19.84
C VAL A 30 5.94 32.10 -20.11
N GLN A 31 7.20 32.25 -19.81
CA GLN A 31 8.19 31.20 -19.94
C GLN A 31 8.43 30.53 -18.61
N LEU A 32 8.32 29.22 -18.58
CA LEU A 32 8.68 28.39 -17.43
C LEU A 32 9.88 27.54 -17.84
N THR A 33 11.02 27.81 -17.24
CA THR A 33 12.26 27.08 -17.54
C THR A 33 12.46 25.95 -16.53
N GLU A 34 12.60 24.74 -17.04
CA GLU A 34 13.01 23.58 -16.28
C GLU A 34 14.51 23.38 -16.48
N ARG A 35 15.28 23.41 -15.40
CA ARG A 35 16.68 23.00 -15.41
C ARG A 35 16.78 21.57 -14.94
N CYS A 36 17.17 20.72 -15.84
CA CYS A 36 17.33 19.30 -15.56
C CYS A 36 18.80 18.98 -15.32
N GLY A 37 19.09 18.35 -14.19
CA GLY A 37 20.39 17.76 -13.93
C GLY A 37 20.52 16.42 -14.64
N VAL A 38 21.55 16.23 -15.42
CA VAL A 38 21.89 14.94 -16.03
C VAL A 38 22.82 14.21 -15.09
N TYR A 39 22.37 13.09 -14.53
CA TYR A 39 23.18 12.27 -13.65
C TYR A 39 24.03 11.25 -14.36
N ALA A 40 23.70 10.94 -15.59
CA ALA A 40 24.46 10.01 -16.38
C ALA A 40 24.35 10.36 -17.85
N SER A 41 25.37 9.94 -18.59
CA SER A 41 25.48 10.07 -20.03
C SER A 41 24.37 9.31 -20.73
N GLY A 42 23.24 9.85 -20.90
CA GLY A 42 22.17 9.12 -21.56
C GLY A 42 21.18 10.03 -22.21
N LEU A 43 21.22 11.30 -21.90
CA LEU A 43 20.46 12.32 -22.57
C LEU A 43 21.33 13.04 -23.61
N THR A 44 22.02 12.25 -24.38
CA THR A 44 22.64 12.75 -25.60
C THR A 44 21.59 12.72 -26.70
N PRO A 45 21.76 13.49 -27.76
CA PRO A 45 20.89 13.41 -28.94
C PRO A 45 20.75 11.99 -29.50
N ASN A 46 21.69 11.12 -29.22
CA ASN A 46 21.71 9.72 -29.66
C ASN A 46 20.99 8.77 -28.70
N PHE A 47 20.51 9.25 -27.56
CA PHE A 47 19.85 8.43 -26.55
C PHE A 47 20.59 7.10 -26.29
N SER A 48 21.87 7.18 -26.02
CA SER A 48 22.75 6.00 -25.92
C SER A 48 22.42 5.04 -24.78
N GLY A 49 21.28 5.20 -24.18
CA GLY A 49 20.69 4.22 -23.25
C GLY A 49 21.37 4.12 -21.89
N GLN A 50 22.33 4.94 -21.62
CA GLN A 50 23.01 4.94 -20.34
C GLN A 50 22.51 6.11 -19.52
N GLY A 51 21.65 5.86 -18.59
CA GLY A 51 21.44 6.81 -17.57
C GLY A 51 20.02 7.13 -17.20
N ALA A 52 19.87 7.40 -15.94
CA ALA A 52 18.70 8.02 -15.39
C ALA A 52 18.80 9.53 -15.57
N TYR A 53 17.76 10.10 -16.13
CA TYR A 53 17.58 11.53 -16.08
C TYR A 53 16.88 11.88 -14.77
N SER A 54 17.47 12.75 -14.01
CA SER A 54 16.85 13.34 -12.84
C SER A 54 17.02 14.86 -12.95
N GLY A 55 15.95 15.58 -12.85
CA GLY A 55 15.94 17.01 -13.00
C GLY A 55 15.38 17.72 -11.78
N THR A 56 15.91 18.89 -11.52
CA THR A 56 15.30 19.86 -10.64
C THR A 56 14.58 20.88 -11.49
N VAL A 57 13.31 21.03 -11.27
CA VAL A 57 12.49 22.02 -11.94
C VAL A 57 12.61 23.34 -11.20
N PHE A 58 13.05 24.36 -11.91
CA PHE A 58 13.10 25.74 -11.41
C PHE A 58 12.07 26.56 -12.17
N PHE A 59 11.10 27.07 -11.45
CA PHE A 59 10.17 28.05 -11.97
C PHE A 59 10.57 29.44 -11.48
N GLU A 60 10.28 30.45 -12.30
CA GLU A 60 10.35 31.81 -11.80
C GLU A 60 9.45 31.99 -10.59
N ASN A 61 9.88 32.80 -9.62
CA ASN A 61 9.02 33.22 -8.54
C ASN A 61 7.74 33.84 -9.13
N ASN A 62 6.57 33.42 -8.59
CA ASN A 62 5.25 33.86 -9.07
C ASN A 62 4.80 33.30 -10.44
N TRP A 63 5.37 32.19 -10.91
CA TRP A 63 4.95 31.58 -12.19
C TRP A 63 3.44 31.24 -12.20
N GLU A 64 2.90 30.79 -11.08
CA GLU A 64 1.46 30.49 -10.93
C GLU A 64 0.61 31.75 -11.16
N LYS A 65 1.02 32.87 -10.58
CA LYS A 65 0.35 34.16 -10.78
C LYS A 65 0.42 34.59 -12.26
N LYS A 66 1.59 34.50 -12.89
CA LYS A 66 1.78 34.86 -14.30
C LYS A 66 0.91 33.99 -15.23
N ILE A 67 0.86 32.68 -15.00
CA ILE A 67 0.00 31.76 -15.77
C ILE A 67 -1.47 32.13 -15.61
N ARG A 68 -1.91 32.44 -14.41
CA ARG A 68 -3.29 32.83 -14.13
C ARG A 68 -3.66 34.15 -14.83
N GLU A 69 -2.76 35.11 -14.85
CA GLU A 69 -3.00 36.42 -15.44
C GLU A 69 -3.22 36.36 -16.97
N ILE A 70 -2.55 35.49 -17.69
CA ILE A 70 -2.54 35.46 -19.15
C ILE A 70 -3.25 34.26 -19.79
N SER A 71 -3.73 33.32 -19.00
CA SER A 71 -4.32 32.09 -19.52
C SER A 71 -5.78 31.90 -19.10
N GLU A 72 -6.43 30.90 -19.71
CA GLU A 72 -7.77 30.46 -19.32
C GLU A 72 -7.84 29.85 -17.90
N LEU A 73 -6.69 29.64 -17.24
CA LEU A 73 -6.61 29.18 -15.86
C LEU A 73 -6.80 30.32 -14.84
N LYS A 74 -7.03 31.55 -15.30
CA LYS A 74 -7.17 32.76 -14.46
C LYS A 74 -8.22 32.68 -13.36
N TYR A 75 -9.24 31.86 -13.54
CA TYR A 75 -10.34 31.69 -12.57
C TYR A 75 -10.11 30.57 -11.58
N LEU A 76 -9.00 29.82 -11.71
CA LEU A 76 -8.68 28.70 -10.86
C LEU A 76 -7.78 29.13 -9.69
N GLU A 77 -8.07 28.59 -8.51
CA GLU A 77 -7.09 28.54 -7.43
C GLU A 77 -6.18 27.32 -7.63
N PHE A 78 -4.87 27.56 -7.57
CA PHE A 78 -3.92 26.48 -7.72
C PHE A 78 -3.68 25.79 -6.40
N PRO A 79 -3.77 24.44 -6.34
CA PRO A 79 -3.49 23.71 -5.12
C PRO A 79 -2.03 23.87 -4.69
N SER A 80 -1.79 23.90 -3.39
CA SER A 80 -0.42 23.93 -2.86
C SER A 80 0.38 22.73 -3.34
N GLY A 81 1.62 22.97 -3.80
CA GLY A 81 2.49 21.91 -4.32
C GLY A 81 2.24 21.54 -5.78
N LEU A 82 1.45 22.32 -6.49
CA LEU A 82 1.26 22.13 -7.92
C LEU A 82 2.61 22.13 -8.67
N ARG A 83 2.73 21.25 -9.65
CA ARG A 83 3.89 21.15 -10.51
C ARG A 83 3.48 21.38 -11.98
N TYR A 84 4.42 21.81 -12.79
CA TYR A 84 4.19 22.09 -14.21
C TYR A 84 3.55 20.94 -14.98
N TYR A 85 3.86 19.71 -14.63
CA TYR A 85 3.30 18.53 -15.31
C TYR A 85 1.81 18.27 -14.99
N HIS A 86 1.24 18.95 -14.00
CA HIS A 86 -0.20 18.93 -13.74
C HIS A 86 -0.96 19.94 -14.61
N LEU A 87 -0.30 20.98 -15.15
CA LEU A 87 -0.94 22.03 -15.93
C LEU A 87 -1.76 21.53 -17.13
N PRO A 88 -1.27 20.59 -17.93
CA PRO A 88 -2.07 20.05 -19.04
C PRO A 88 -3.36 19.39 -18.58
N HIS A 89 -3.31 18.70 -17.45
CA HIS A 89 -4.49 18.05 -16.85
C HIS A 89 -5.46 19.10 -16.28
N MET A 90 -4.96 20.07 -15.53
CA MET A 90 -5.75 21.20 -15.05
C MET A 90 -6.42 21.97 -16.18
N TYR A 91 -5.69 22.23 -17.27
CA TYR A 91 -6.25 22.90 -18.43
C TYR A 91 -7.38 22.09 -19.07
N LYS A 92 -7.18 20.79 -19.22
CA LYS A 92 -8.20 19.88 -19.75
C LYS A 92 -9.50 19.92 -18.93
N TYR A 93 -9.39 19.93 -17.62
CA TYR A 93 -10.52 19.88 -16.68
C TYR A 93 -10.85 21.25 -16.04
N ARG A 94 -10.38 22.36 -16.63
CA ARG A 94 -10.50 23.70 -16.02
C ARG A 94 -11.94 24.08 -15.64
N SER A 95 -12.90 23.77 -16.50
CA SER A 95 -14.31 24.09 -16.26
C SER A 95 -14.88 23.31 -15.06
N GLU A 96 -14.50 22.06 -14.94
CA GLU A 96 -14.93 21.17 -13.87
C GLU A 96 -14.27 21.56 -12.54
N ILE A 97 -12.98 21.89 -12.56
CA ILE A 97 -12.23 22.38 -11.40
C ILE A 97 -12.83 23.71 -10.93
N GLU A 98 -13.06 24.65 -11.85
CA GLU A 98 -13.69 25.94 -11.53
C GLU A 98 -15.09 25.76 -10.88
N PHE A 99 -15.90 24.87 -11.45
CA PHE A 99 -17.21 24.54 -10.88
C PHE A 99 -17.09 24.02 -9.45
N LEU A 100 -16.17 23.07 -9.21
CA LEU A 100 -15.94 22.50 -7.88
C LEU A 100 -15.48 23.55 -6.87
N GLN A 101 -14.56 24.44 -7.27
CA GLN A 101 -14.08 25.54 -6.42
C GLN A 101 -15.21 26.53 -6.08
N LYS A 102 -16.03 26.91 -7.06
CA LYS A 102 -17.18 27.82 -6.87
C LYS A 102 -18.26 27.29 -5.92
N ILE A 103 -18.36 25.98 -5.75
CA ILE A 103 -19.31 25.37 -4.81
C ILE A 103 -18.66 24.90 -3.51
N ASN A 104 -17.44 25.37 -3.23
CA ASN A 104 -16.65 25.02 -2.06
C ASN A 104 -16.37 23.51 -1.91
N ALA A 105 -16.12 22.81 -3.00
CA ALA A 105 -15.71 21.41 -3.06
C ALA A 105 -14.19 21.30 -3.30
N TRP A 106 -13.43 21.94 -2.44
CA TRP A 106 -11.99 22.15 -2.61
C TRP A 106 -11.19 20.86 -2.69
N ARG A 107 -11.55 19.86 -1.90
CA ARG A 107 -10.88 18.56 -1.89
C ARG A 107 -11.03 17.86 -3.25
N MET A 108 -12.26 17.81 -3.79
CA MET A 108 -12.49 17.22 -5.11
C MET A 108 -11.84 18.03 -6.24
N ALA A 109 -11.83 19.36 -6.12
CA ALA A 109 -11.13 20.22 -7.07
C ALA A 109 -9.63 19.93 -7.10
N THR A 110 -9.01 19.75 -5.93
CA THR A 110 -7.61 19.39 -5.78
C THR A 110 -7.33 18.00 -6.33
N ASP A 111 -8.15 17.02 -5.98
CA ASP A 111 -8.05 15.65 -6.49
C ASP A 111 -8.09 15.64 -8.03
N LEU A 112 -9.02 16.40 -8.62
CA LEU A 112 -9.13 16.50 -10.08
C LEU A 112 -7.93 17.21 -10.71
N ALA A 113 -7.42 18.27 -10.06
CA ALA A 113 -6.25 19.00 -10.55
C ALA A 113 -4.98 18.13 -10.60
N TYR A 114 -4.83 17.20 -9.67
CA TYR A 114 -3.69 16.29 -9.59
C TYR A 114 -3.85 14.98 -10.36
N ASP A 115 -5.01 14.73 -10.99
CA ASP A 115 -5.31 13.43 -11.63
C ASP A 115 -5.08 12.29 -10.64
N VAL A 116 -5.88 12.25 -9.58
CA VAL A 116 -5.70 11.40 -8.39
C VAL A 116 -5.06 10.05 -8.70
N THR A 117 -3.83 9.89 -8.29
CA THR A 117 -3.06 8.67 -8.48
C THR A 117 -2.79 7.99 -7.15
N GLU A 118 -2.81 6.67 -7.15
CA GLU A 118 -2.39 5.85 -6.03
C GLU A 118 -1.10 5.13 -6.38
N TYR A 119 -0.21 5.07 -5.41
CA TYR A 119 1.00 4.26 -5.50
C TYR A 119 0.76 2.93 -4.79
N ASP A 120 0.90 1.84 -5.53
CA ASP A 120 0.94 0.48 -5.01
C ASP A 120 2.37 -0.05 -5.23
N GLY A 121 3.25 0.28 -4.29
CA GLY A 121 4.68 -0.03 -4.40
C GLY A 121 5.31 0.59 -5.65
N TRP A 122 5.52 -0.22 -6.69
CA TRP A 122 6.16 0.21 -7.94
C TRP A 122 5.18 0.62 -9.05
N HIS A 123 3.88 0.48 -8.82
CA HIS A 123 2.86 0.76 -9.82
C HIS A 123 2.05 2.00 -9.44
N VAL A 124 1.92 2.89 -10.40
CA VAL A 124 1.02 4.04 -10.30
C VAL A 124 -0.34 3.60 -10.85
N ARG A 125 -1.35 3.58 -10.00
CA ARG A 125 -2.74 3.34 -10.39
C ARG A 125 -3.56 4.61 -10.23
N LYS A 126 -4.46 4.87 -11.16
CA LYS A 126 -5.43 5.94 -10.98
C LYS A 126 -6.46 5.52 -9.95
N ALA A 127 -6.57 6.28 -8.87
CA ALA A 127 -7.55 6.03 -7.81
C ALA A 127 -8.97 6.20 -8.33
N VAL A 128 -9.16 7.15 -9.24
CA VAL A 128 -10.45 7.46 -9.85
C VAL A 128 -10.26 7.70 -11.34
N ASP A 129 -11.17 7.18 -12.15
CA ASP A 129 -11.21 7.48 -13.57
C ASP A 129 -11.84 8.86 -13.81
N CYS A 130 -11.00 9.88 -13.92
CA CYS A 130 -11.46 11.26 -14.16
C CYS A 130 -12.26 11.44 -15.45
N ARG A 131 -12.27 10.49 -16.38
CA ARG A 131 -13.03 10.56 -17.62
C ARG A 131 -14.54 10.57 -17.39
N VAL A 132 -15.00 10.03 -16.27
CA VAL A 132 -16.43 10.05 -15.91
C VAL A 132 -16.89 11.43 -15.41
N ILE A 133 -15.95 12.31 -15.05
CA ILE A 133 -16.24 13.63 -14.49
C ILE A 133 -16.57 14.59 -15.61
N THR A 134 -17.83 14.65 -15.95
CA THR A 134 -18.38 15.56 -16.94
C THR A 134 -19.22 16.64 -16.23
N LYS A 135 -19.55 17.73 -16.94
CA LYS A 135 -20.48 18.75 -16.42
C LYS A 135 -21.79 18.13 -15.95
N LYS A 136 -22.36 17.18 -16.70
CA LYS A 136 -23.58 16.46 -16.34
C LYS A 136 -23.38 15.70 -15.02
N TRP A 137 -22.32 14.93 -14.92
CA TRP A 137 -21.99 14.16 -13.72
C TRP A 137 -21.82 15.07 -12.49
N LEU A 138 -21.16 16.20 -12.63
CA LEU A 138 -20.98 17.18 -11.55
C LEU A 138 -22.32 17.75 -11.06
N HIS A 139 -23.23 18.06 -11.97
CA HIS A 139 -24.58 18.53 -11.61
C HIS A 139 -25.40 17.46 -10.89
N GLU A 140 -25.37 16.23 -11.38
CA GLU A 140 -26.11 15.11 -10.79
C GLU A 140 -25.59 14.75 -9.38
N ASN A 141 -24.29 14.87 -9.15
CA ASN A 141 -23.64 14.51 -7.89
C ASN A 141 -23.34 15.71 -6.97
N LYS A 142 -23.75 16.92 -7.33
CA LYS A 142 -23.44 18.15 -6.61
C LYS A 142 -23.73 18.08 -5.11
N ARG A 143 -24.83 17.44 -4.71
CA ARG A 143 -25.23 17.33 -3.29
C ARG A 143 -24.24 16.55 -2.45
N PHE A 144 -23.47 15.66 -3.08
CA PHE A 144 -22.47 14.87 -2.39
C PHE A 144 -21.29 15.72 -1.89
N PHE A 145 -20.84 16.69 -2.67
CA PHE A 145 -19.57 17.37 -2.43
C PHE A 145 -19.68 18.88 -2.21
N LYS A 146 -20.83 19.52 -2.49
CA LYS A 146 -21.01 20.95 -2.26
C LYS A 146 -20.84 21.33 -0.78
N ASN A 147 -19.96 22.31 -0.49
CA ASN A 147 -19.63 22.77 0.86
C ASN A 147 -19.13 21.63 1.79
N THR A 148 -18.41 20.67 1.25
CA THR A 148 -17.84 19.57 2.02
C THR A 148 -16.36 19.42 1.73
N ASP A 149 -15.63 18.73 2.64
CA ASP A 149 -14.24 18.31 2.44
C ASP A 149 -14.15 16.84 1.94
N ARG A 150 -15.15 16.43 1.15
CA ARG A 150 -15.19 15.07 0.57
C ARG A 150 -14.30 14.97 -0.67
N SER A 151 -13.66 13.82 -0.81
CA SER A 151 -12.78 13.48 -1.94
C SER A 151 -13.49 12.58 -2.96
N PHE A 152 -12.84 12.35 -4.10
CA PHE A 152 -13.27 11.31 -5.05
C PHE A 152 -13.20 9.90 -4.45
N ARG A 153 -12.28 9.66 -3.52
CA ARG A 153 -12.20 8.39 -2.78
C ARG A 153 -13.42 8.16 -1.92
N ASP A 154 -13.91 9.21 -1.25
CA ASP A 154 -15.14 9.15 -0.47
C ASP A 154 -16.35 8.88 -1.37
N TYR A 155 -16.38 9.49 -2.57
CA TYR A 155 -17.41 9.22 -3.57
C TYR A 155 -17.39 7.75 -4.01
N GLU A 156 -16.22 7.20 -4.32
CA GLU A 156 -16.08 5.80 -4.69
C GLU A 156 -16.47 4.86 -3.55
N LEU A 157 -16.11 5.19 -2.32
CA LEU A 157 -16.53 4.44 -1.14
C LEU A 157 -18.06 4.40 -1.04
N GLU A 158 -18.73 5.56 -1.09
CA GLU A 158 -20.18 5.64 -1.03
C GLU A 158 -20.83 4.89 -2.19
N ARG A 159 -20.31 5.04 -3.40
CA ARG A 159 -20.81 4.33 -4.59
C ARG A 159 -20.75 2.81 -4.43
N ARG A 160 -19.64 2.28 -3.90
CA ARG A 160 -19.49 0.83 -3.67
C ARG A 160 -20.39 0.31 -2.55
N ILE A 161 -20.57 1.09 -1.49
CA ILE A 161 -21.52 0.78 -0.43
C ILE A 161 -22.96 0.73 -0.99
N LYS A 162 -23.35 1.73 -1.80
CA LYS A 162 -24.66 1.77 -2.46
C LYS A 162 -24.87 0.60 -3.43
N ALA A 163 -23.87 0.25 -4.20
CA ALA A 163 -23.92 -0.90 -5.11
C ALA A 163 -24.16 -2.24 -4.38
N ARG A 164 -23.87 -2.27 -3.07
CA ARG A 164 -24.16 -3.42 -2.18
C ARG A 164 -25.41 -3.21 -1.33
N GLY A 165 -26.30 -2.30 -1.72
CA GLY A 165 -27.58 -2.05 -1.06
C GLY A 165 -27.49 -1.33 0.28
N GLY A 166 -26.36 -0.66 0.56
CA GLY A 166 -26.16 0.13 1.76
C GLY A 166 -26.23 1.65 1.53
N MET A 167 -26.21 2.39 2.62
CA MET A 167 -25.96 3.83 2.66
C MET A 167 -24.71 4.11 3.47
N LEU A 168 -23.99 5.18 3.14
CA LEU A 168 -22.80 5.58 3.89
C LEU A 168 -23.17 5.95 5.32
N VAL A 169 -22.58 5.30 6.29
CA VAL A 169 -22.71 5.66 7.71
C VAL A 169 -21.64 6.70 8.05
N PRO A 170 -22.01 7.87 8.61
CA PRO A 170 -21.03 8.90 8.95
C PRO A 170 -19.88 8.38 9.82
N GLY A 171 -18.65 8.73 9.45
CA GLY A 171 -17.44 8.31 10.16
C GLY A 171 -16.75 7.07 9.56
N ILE A 172 -17.44 6.30 8.72
CA ILE A 172 -16.85 5.11 8.08
C ILE A 172 -15.73 5.48 7.09
N GLU A 173 -15.85 6.64 6.46
CA GLU A 173 -14.87 7.21 5.52
C GLU A 173 -13.51 7.51 6.15
N LYS A 174 -13.46 7.58 7.49
CA LYS A 174 -12.20 7.79 8.23
C LYS A 174 -11.44 6.50 8.51
N VAL A 175 -12.09 5.36 8.36
CA VAL A 175 -11.57 4.06 8.79
C VAL A 175 -11.61 2.98 7.71
N LEU A 176 -12.39 3.17 6.66
CA LEU A 176 -12.44 2.28 5.49
C LEU A 176 -12.22 3.06 4.20
N THR A 177 -11.52 2.42 3.27
CA THR A 177 -11.36 2.90 1.90
C THR A 177 -12.34 2.20 0.95
N TYR A 178 -12.50 2.75 -0.24
CA TYR A 178 -13.33 2.10 -1.27
C TYR A 178 -12.77 0.72 -1.68
N GLN A 179 -11.46 0.47 -1.55
CA GLN A 179 -10.84 -0.82 -1.85
C GLN A 179 -11.24 -1.89 -0.84
N ASP A 180 -11.41 -1.51 0.42
CA ASP A 180 -11.74 -2.39 1.51
C ASP A 180 -13.12 -3.04 1.36
N ILE A 181 -14.04 -2.34 0.68
CA ILE A 181 -15.40 -2.86 0.42
C ILE A 181 -15.38 -4.20 -0.32
N ASN A 182 -14.37 -4.43 -1.16
CA ASN A 182 -14.23 -5.69 -1.90
C ASN A 182 -13.78 -6.86 -1.01
N LYS A 183 -13.15 -6.58 0.12
CA LYS A 183 -12.66 -7.58 1.07
C LYS A 183 -13.74 -8.02 2.08
N ILE A 184 -14.84 -7.27 2.15
CA ILE A 184 -15.97 -7.59 3.02
C ILE A 184 -16.80 -8.71 2.36
N PRO A 185 -17.20 -9.77 3.07
CA PRO A 185 -18.01 -10.86 2.54
C PRO A 185 -19.26 -10.36 1.81
N LYS A 186 -19.60 -10.98 0.68
CA LYS A 186 -20.74 -10.54 -0.15
C LYS A 186 -22.08 -10.59 0.58
N ALA A 187 -22.25 -11.54 1.50
CA ALA A 187 -23.45 -11.68 2.32
C ALA A 187 -23.62 -10.57 3.38
N ALA A 188 -22.62 -9.75 3.61
CA ALA A 188 -22.69 -8.67 4.60
C ALA A 188 -23.75 -7.62 4.24
N LYS A 189 -24.66 -7.38 5.16
CA LYS A 189 -25.61 -6.25 5.09
C LYS A 189 -24.87 -4.96 5.40
N MET A 190 -24.55 -4.15 4.39
CA MET A 190 -23.61 -3.03 4.49
C MET A 190 -23.91 -2.04 5.61
N ASN A 191 -25.18 -1.66 5.85
CA ASN A 191 -25.51 -0.74 6.94
C ASN A 191 -25.22 -1.34 8.32
N ARG A 192 -25.54 -2.63 8.49
CA ARG A 192 -25.25 -3.33 9.76
C ARG A 192 -23.75 -3.48 9.97
N PHE A 193 -23.03 -3.83 8.90
CA PHE A 193 -21.57 -3.96 8.94
C PHE A 193 -20.88 -2.65 9.35
N GLN A 194 -21.22 -1.53 8.72
CA GLN A 194 -20.64 -0.24 9.04
C GLN A 194 -20.90 0.15 10.50
N ASN A 195 -22.13 -0.01 10.98
CA ASN A 195 -22.47 0.30 12.37
C ASN A 195 -21.72 -0.61 13.36
N TRP A 196 -21.63 -1.92 13.07
CA TRP A 196 -20.88 -2.86 13.86
C TRP A 196 -19.39 -2.49 13.90
N PHE A 197 -18.83 -2.15 12.74
CA PHE A 197 -17.44 -1.79 12.56
C PHE A 197 -17.04 -0.56 13.40
N LEU A 198 -17.82 0.51 13.30
CA LEU A 198 -17.60 1.76 14.06
C LEU A 198 -17.81 1.55 15.55
N LYS A 199 -18.90 0.85 15.95
CA LYS A 199 -19.22 0.60 17.34
C LYS A 199 -18.11 -0.17 18.07
N ASN A 200 -17.54 -1.17 17.42
CA ASN A 200 -16.52 -2.03 18.01
C ASN A 200 -15.09 -1.54 17.76
N LYS A 201 -14.91 -0.39 17.09
CA LYS A 201 -13.60 0.18 16.72
C LYS A 201 -12.68 -0.87 16.07
N VAL A 202 -13.23 -1.60 15.12
CA VAL A 202 -12.56 -2.75 14.49
C VAL A 202 -11.32 -2.28 13.73
N ASN A 203 -10.20 -2.99 13.89
CA ASN A 203 -9.08 -2.87 12.98
C ASN A 203 -9.39 -3.68 11.73
N PHE A 204 -9.37 -3.03 10.55
CA PHE A 204 -9.79 -3.68 9.31
C PHE A 204 -8.84 -4.78 8.86
N ASP A 205 -7.53 -4.60 9.03
CA ASP A 205 -6.55 -5.63 8.65
C ASP A 205 -6.72 -6.89 9.51
N TYR A 206 -6.98 -6.71 10.80
CA TYR A 206 -7.28 -7.80 11.71
C TYR A 206 -8.58 -8.54 11.34
N TYR A 207 -9.59 -7.78 10.90
CA TYR A 207 -10.83 -8.35 10.39
C TYR A 207 -10.60 -9.15 9.09
N VAL A 208 -9.82 -8.61 8.16
CA VAL A 208 -9.49 -9.29 6.89
C VAL A 208 -8.71 -10.58 7.17
N ASP A 209 -7.81 -10.57 8.14
CA ASP A 209 -7.09 -11.77 8.55
C ASP A 209 -8.05 -12.84 9.10
N TYR A 210 -8.97 -12.46 9.96
CA TYR A 210 -10.03 -13.36 10.43
C TYR A 210 -10.86 -13.97 9.29
N ILE A 211 -11.32 -13.15 8.35
CA ILE A 211 -12.07 -13.61 7.17
C ILE A 211 -11.20 -14.53 6.29
N GLY A 212 -9.92 -14.21 6.14
CA GLY A 212 -8.94 -15.05 5.45
C GLY A 212 -8.84 -16.45 6.06
N MET A 213 -8.76 -16.53 7.39
CA MET A 213 -8.71 -17.81 8.11
C MET A 213 -10.00 -18.65 7.92
N LEU A 214 -11.18 -18.01 7.95
CA LEU A 214 -12.43 -18.72 7.68
C LEU A 214 -12.47 -19.29 6.26
N ASN A 215 -11.96 -18.54 5.27
CA ASN A 215 -11.84 -19.04 3.89
C ASN A 215 -10.84 -20.21 3.79
N GLU A 216 -9.71 -20.16 4.50
CA GLU A 216 -8.75 -21.27 4.55
C GLU A 216 -9.36 -22.54 5.18
N LEU A 217 -10.28 -22.37 6.12
CA LEU A 217 -11.04 -23.46 6.75
C LEU A 217 -12.23 -23.95 5.91
N ASP A 218 -12.41 -23.39 4.71
CA ASP A 218 -13.56 -23.65 3.82
C ASP A 218 -14.94 -23.44 4.52
N VAL A 219 -14.97 -22.45 5.44
CA VAL A 219 -16.20 -22.08 6.14
C VAL A 219 -17.03 -21.13 5.28
N SER A 220 -18.31 -21.48 5.04
CA SER A 220 -19.23 -20.58 4.35
C SER A 220 -19.53 -19.35 5.20
N ILE A 221 -19.10 -18.16 4.71
CA ILE A 221 -19.22 -16.87 5.44
C ILE A 221 -20.52 -16.18 4.97
N ASP A 222 -21.66 -16.71 5.37
CA ASP A 222 -23.00 -16.28 4.95
C ASP A 222 -23.90 -15.78 6.08
N THR A 223 -23.49 -15.97 7.33
CA THR A 223 -24.24 -15.55 8.52
C THR A 223 -23.68 -14.29 9.16
N ASP A 224 -24.57 -13.47 9.73
CA ASP A 224 -24.19 -12.24 10.44
C ASP A 224 -23.20 -12.51 11.59
N ASN A 225 -23.30 -13.65 12.28
CA ASN A 225 -22.42 -13.98 13.39
C ASN A 225 -20.96 -14.27 12.95
N LEU A 226 -20.77 -14.77 11.75
CA LEU A 226 -19.43 -14.97 11.16
C LEU A 226 -18.90 -13.69 10.57
N ILE A 227 -19.77 -12.91 9.91
CA ILE A 227 -19.38 -11.65 9.26
C ILE A 227 -19.11 -10.55 10.30
N MET A 228 -19.93 -10.48 11.34
CA MET A 228 -19.91 -9.44 12.38
C MET A 228 -19.96 -10.09 13.75
N PRO A 229 -18.91 -10.81 14.17
CA PRO A 229 -18.90 -11.49 15.44
C PRO A 229 -19.05 -10.50 16.60
N LYS A 230 -19.76 -10.91 17.65
CA LYS A 230 -19.95 -10.08 18.85
C LYS A 230 -18.61 -9.72 19.51
N ASP A 231 -17.67 -10.64 19.45
CA ASP A 231 -16.28 -10.49 19.93
C ASP A 231 -15.36 -10.99 18.83
N LEU A 232 -14.76 -10.04 18.09
CA LEU A 232 -13.87 -10.36 16.97
C LEU A 232 -12.59 -11.04 17.45
N VAL A 233 -12.06 -10.65 18.61
CA VAL A 233 -10.83 -11.24 19.14
C VAL A 233 -11.05 -12.72 19.44
N LYS A 234 -12.12 -13.03 20.14
CA LYS A 234 -12.48 -14.42 20.45
C LYS A 234 -12.77 -15.24 19.20
N ALA A 235 -13.46 -14.66 18.19
CA ALA A 235 -13.75 -15.32 16.93
C ALA A 235 -12.47 -15.62 16.15
N HIS A 236 -11.57 -14.68 16.08
CA HIS A 236 -10.25 -14.83 15.47
C HIS A 236 -9.43 -15.91 16.18
N ASP A 237 -9.39 -15.90 17.51
CA ASP A 237 -8.68 -16.90 18.32
C ASP A 237 -9.20 -18.31 18.07
N ASN A 238 -10.51 -18.45 17.91
CA ASN A 238 -11.12 -19.72 17.57
C ASN A 238 -10.75 -20.16 16.17
N ALA A 239 -10.74 -19.26 15.20
CA ALA A 239 -10.31 -19.55 13.82
C ALA A 239 -8.84 -20.01 13.80
N VAL A 240 -7.95 -19.35 14.56
CA VAL A 240 -6.54 -19.76 14.70
C VAL A 240 -6.44 -21.19 15.26
N LYS A 241 -7.18 -21.50 16.33
CA LYS A 241 -7.18 -22.85 16.91
C LYS A 241 -7.63 -23.91 15.91
N LEU A 242 -8.70 -23.62 15.17
CA LEU A 242 -9.18 -24.52 14.12
C LEU A 242 -8.17 -24.73 13.00
N LEU A 243 -7.48 -23.67 12.57
CA LEU A 243 -6.40 -23.77 11.57
C LEU A 243 -5.26 -24.66 12.05
N ILE A 244 -4.84 -24.52 13.31
CA ILE A 244 -3.80 -25.37 13.91
C ILE A 244 -4.24 -26.83 13.87
N GLN A 245 -5.50 -27.13 14.20
CA GLN A 245 -6.05 -28.49 14.21
C GLN A 245 -6.20 -29.07 12.80
N HIS A 246 -6.58 -28.26 11.81
CA HIS A 246 -6.82 -28.69 10.44
C HIS A 246 -5.57 -28.76 9.56
N LYS A 247 -4.44 -28.22 10.02
CA LYS A 247 -3.20 -28.34 9.23
C LYS A 247 -2.76 -29.78 9.18
N SER A 248 -2.87 -30.28 7.96
CA SER A 248 -2.78 -31.70 7.64
C SER A 248 -1.46 -32.36 8.09
N GLU A 249 -1.52 -33.66 8.42
CA GLU A 249 -0.38 -34.54 8.63
C GLU A 249 0.72 -34.41 7.57
N ILE A 250 0.36 -34.01 6.34
CA ILE A 250 1.30 -33.81 5.23
C ILE A 250 2.22 -32.61 5.46
N GLU A 251 1.67 -31.48 5.95
CA GLU A 251 2.49 -30.32 6.31
C GLU A 251 3.35 -30.63 7.54
N GLN A 252 2.78 -31.32 8.48
CA GLN A 252 3.49 -31.78 9.68
C GLN A 252 4.66 -32.70 9.32
N ARG A 253 4.47 -33.65 8.40
CA ARG A 253 5.54 -34.52 7.86
C ARG A 253 6.62 -33.72 7.09
N LYS A 254 6.23 -32.66 6.37
CA LYS A 254 7.21 -31.76 5.71
C LYS A 254 8.04 -30.98 6.74
N PHE A 255 7.40 -30.45 7.77
CA PHE A 255 8.11 -29.80 8.88
C PHE A 255 9.05 -30.76 9.62
N GLU A 256 8.58 -31.97 9.95
CA GLU A 256 9.40 -33.02 10.59
C GLU A 256 10.66 -33.35 9.80
N LYS A 257 10.51 -33.55 8.45
CA LYS A 257 11.65 -33.75 7.59
C LYS A 257 12.63 -32.56 7.59
N ARG A 258 12.10 -31.34 7.70
CA ARG A 258 12.89 -30.12 7.68
C ARG A 258 13.52 -29.79 9.03
N GLN A 259 12.96 -30.27 10.11
CA GLN A 259 13.39 -29.97 11.50
C GLN A 259 14.91 -30.15 11.68
N LYS A 260 15.46 -31.23 11.19
CA LYS A 260 16.91 -31.51 11.27
C LYS A 260 17.76 -30.41 10.62
N SER A 261 17.27 -29.84 9.51
CA SER A 261 17.97 -28.78 8.78
C SER A 261 17.77 -27.38 9.40
N LEU A 262 16.75 -27.21 10.25
CA LEU A 262 16.44 -25.95 10.91
C LEU A 262 17.30 -25.69 12.13
N VAL A 263 17.77 -26.73 12.82
CA VAL A 263 18.58 -26.64 14.05
C VAL A 263 19.81 -25.74 13.87
N LYS A 264 20.41 -25.75 12.69
CA LYS A 264 21.59 -24.92 12.39
C LYS A 264 21.33 -23.41 12.54
N TYR A 265 20.08 -22.99 12.42
CA TYR A 265 19.68 -21.57 12.52
C TYR A 265 19.42 -21.13 13.98
N GLU A 266 19.34 -22.09 14.91
CA GLU A 266 19.15 -21.80 16.32
C GLU A 266 20.45 -21.29 16.95
N LYS A 267 20.49 -20.03 17.33
CA LYS A 267 21.67 -19.36 17.87
C LYS A 267 21.30 -18.33 18.92
N ALA A 268 22.16 -18.19 19.91
CA ALA A 268 22.14 -17.11 20.86
C ALA A 268 23.18 -16.05 20.46
N VAL A 269 22.74 -14.84 20.20
CA VAL A 269 23.60 -13.70 19.85
C VAL A 269 23.26 -12.51 20.74
N ASP A 270 24.25 -11.97 21.42
CA ASP A 270 24.10 -10.92 22.42
C ASP A 270 23.00 -11.29 23.46
N GLN A 271 22.00 -10.46 23.68
CA GLN A 271 20.85 -10.73 24.57
C GLN A 271 19.67 -11.42 23.85
N TYR A 272 19.82 -11.84 22.61
CA TYR A 272 18.75 -12.42 21.82
C TYR A 272 18.97 -13.90 21.52
N LEU A 273 17.83 -14.61 21.38
CA LEU A 273 17.77 -15.98 20.88
C LEU A 273 17.12 -15.95 19.51
N PHE A 274 17.77 -16.53 18.53
CA PHE A 274 17.26 -16.75 17.18
C PHE A 274 16.83 -18.21 17.08
N LYS A 275 15.53 -18.45 16.98
CA LYS A 275 14.92 -19.77 16.99
C LYS A 275 14.08 -19.96 15.73
N PRO A 276 14.34 -20.95 14.88
CA PRO A 276 13.50 -21.21 13.72
C PRO A 276 12.14 -21.73 14.16
N ALA A 277 11.11 -21.46 13.34
CA ALA A 277 9.81 -22.08 13.53
C ALA A 277 9.93 -23.59 13.21
N TYR A 278 9.49 -24.45 14.11
CA TYR A 278 9.57 -25.89 13.92
C TYR A 278 8.27 -26.53 13.42
N ASN A 279 7.17 -25.80 13.45
CA ASN A 279 5.88 -26.26 12.92
C ASN A 279 4.99 -25.08 12.52
N SER A 280 3.91 -25.37 11.77
CA SER A 280 2.99 -24.37 11.32
C SER A 280 2.20 -23.69 12.44
N GLY A 281 1.95 -24.42 13.54
CA GLY A 281 1.27 -23.89 14.71
C GLY A 281 2.05 -22.73 15.36
N GLU A 282 3.38 -22.87 15.48
CA GLU A 282 4.24 -21.81 15.99
C GLU A 282 4.18 -20.55 15.13
N LEU A 283 4.17 -20.70 13.79
CA LEU A 283 4.05 -19.57 12.86
C LEU A 283 2.70 -18.85 13.02
N ILE A 284 1.61 -19.61 13.17
CA ILE A 284 0.27 -19.04 13.38
C ILE A 284 0.20 -18.29 14.71
N LEU A 285 0.71 -18.87 15.78
CA LEU A 285 0.73 -18.24 17.10
C LEU A 285 1.58 -16.97 17.10
N GLU A 286 2.72 -16.99 16.42
CA GLU A 286 3.58 -15.82 16.27
C GLU A 286 2.88 -14.70 15.51
N GLY A 287 2.27 -15.01 14.38
CA GLY A 287 1.50 -14.04 13.58
C GLY A 287 0.37 -13.41 14.38
N LYS A 288 -0.33 -14.22 15.18
CA LYS A 288 -1.36 -13.74 16.10
C LYS A 288 -0.80 -12.79 17.16
N ALA A 289 0.26 -13.22 17.85
CA ALA A 289 0.82 -12.46 18.98
C ALA A 289 1.41 -11.11 18.55
N LEU A 290 2.04 -11.08 17.37
CA LEU A 290 2.66 -9.87 16.80
C LEU A 290 1.75 -9.11 15.83
N SER A 291 0.54 -9.60 15.57
CA SER A 291 -0.41 -8.96 14.63
C SER A 291 0.22 -8.70 13.25
N HIS A 292 0.84 -9.74 12.65
CA HIS A 292 1.41 -9.69 11.31
C HIS A 292 1.22 -11.02 10.54
N CYS A 293 1.50 -11.03 9.24
CA CYS A 293 1.06 -12.07 8.31
C CYS A 293 1.87 -13.37 8.31
N VAL A 294 2.83 -13.57 9.22
CA VAL A 294 3.70 -14.76 9.21
C VAL A 294 2.93 -16.08 9.41
N GLY A 295 1.78 -16.03 10.05
CA GLY A 295 0.89 -17.18 10.23
C GLY A 295 0.01 -17.54 9.04
N SER A 296 0.06 -16.75 7.94
CA SER A 296 -0.74 -17.03 6.75
C SER A 296 -0.27 -18.29 6.01
N ALA A 297 -1.16 -18.91 5.26
CA ALA A 297 -0.89 -20.13 4.49
C ALA A 297 0.35 -20.00 3.59
N ARG A 298 0.56 -18.84 3.00
CA ARG A 298 1.72 -18.57 2.14
C ARG A 298 3.03 -18.75 2.91
N TYR A 299 3.16 -18.06 4.05
CA TYR A 299 4.41 -18.13 4.83
C TYR A 299 4.64 -19.50 5.44
N THR A 300 3.59 -20.17 5.92
CA THR A 300 3.71 -21.51 6.47
C THR A 300 4.12 -22.53 5.42
N GLN A 301 3.54 -22.45 4.20
CA GLN A 301 3.92 -23.33 3.09
C GLN A 301 5.33 -23.03 2.56
N ASP A 302 5.68 -21.77 2.38
CA ASP A 302 7.01 -21.38 1.90
C ASP A 302 8.10 -21.78 2.93
N HIS A 303 7.82 -21.63 4.22
CA HIS A 303 8.70 -22.11 5.27
C HIS A 303 8.80 -23.64 5.28
N ALA A 304 7.69 -24.37 5.24
CA ALA A 304 7.69 -25.83 5.22
C ALA A 304 8.39 -26.42 3.98
N ASN A 305 8.27 -25.76 2.82
CA ASN A 305 8.91 -26.17 1.58
C ASN A 305 10.38 -25.68 1.42
N GLY A 306 10.91 -24.92 2.37
CA GLY A 306 12.28 -24.41 2.31
C GLY A 306 12.52 -23.22 1.40
N LYS A 307 11.47 -22.61 0.84
CA LYS A 307 11.59 -21.41 0.02
C LYS A 307 11.98 -20.16 0.83
N THR A 308 11.61 -20.16 2.10
CA THR A 308 12.04 -19.16 3.09
C THR A 308 12.27 -19.84 4.44
N THR A 309 12.95 -19.18 5.36
CA THR A 309 13.11 -19.65 6.74
C THR A 309 12.70 -18.53 7.67
N ILE A 310 11.67 -18.79 8.47
CA ILE A 310 11.21 -17.87 9.48
C ILE A 310 11.92 -18.18 10.80
N ILE A 311 12.49 -17.14 11.38
CA ILE A 311 13.26 -17.17 12.62
C ILE A 311 12.57 -16.25 13.63
N PHE A 312 12.23 -16.76 14.78
CA PHE A 312 11.75 -15.98 15.91
C PHE A 312 12.94 -15.35 16.62
N VAL A 313 12.89 -14.07 16.85
CA VAL A 313 13.86 -13.37 17.70
C VAL A 313 13.20 -13.19 19.07
N ARG A 314 13.87 -13.66 20.11
CA ARG A 314 13.40 -13.62 21.49
C ARG A 314 14.42 -12.90 22.35
N SER A 315 13.97 -12.24 23.43
CA SER A 315 14.88 -11.84 24.49
C SER A 315 15.31 -13.07 25.30
N LYS A 316 16.54 -13.12 25.76
CA LYS A 316 17.01 -14.17 26.68
C LYS A 316 16.27 -14.14 28.01
N ASP A 317 15.81 -12.96 28.45
CA ASP A 317 15.07 -12.79 29.69
C ASP A 317 13.62 -13.28 29.58
N GLU A 318 13.04 -13.26 28.36
CA GLU A 318 11.68 -13.70 28.08
C GLU A 318 11.65 -14.62 26.84
N PRO A 319 12.24 -15.83 26.91
CA PRO A 319 12.48 -16.67 25.72
C PRO A 319 11.21 -17.20 25.05
N ASP A 320 10.11 -17.27 25.77
CA ASP A 320 8.83 -17.74 25.26
C ASP A 320 7.92 -16.63 24.74
N LYS A 321 8.29 -15.35 24.98
CA LYS A 321 7.47 -14.21 24.57
C LYS A 321 7.82 -13.76 23.16
N PRO A 322 6.84 -13.71 22.25
CA PRO A 322 7.02 -13.15 20.90
C PRO A 322 7.56 -11.73 20.96
N PHE A 323 8.62 -11.47 20.21
CA PHE A 323 9.30 -10.18 20.20
C PHE A 323 9.48 -9.63 18.79
N PHE A 324 10.30 -10.29 17.96
CA PHE A 324 10.43 -10.00 16.53
C PHE A 324 10.46 -11.29 15.71
N THR A 325 10.09 -11.17 14.44
CA THR A 325 10.17 -12.26 13.46
C THR A 325 11.07 -11.82 12.30
N LEU A 326 12.04 -12.67 11.97
CA LEU A 326 13.00 -12.49 10.90
C LEU A 326 12.70 -13.46 9.77
N GLU A 327 12.70 -12.98 8.53
CA GLU A 327 12.63 -13.79 7.32
C GLU A 327 14.02 -13.90 6.71
N TYR A 328 14.53 -15.15 6.63
CA TYR A 328 15.79 -15.49 5.99
C TYR A 328 15.55 -16.23 4.70
N LYS A 329 16.22 -15.82 3.62
CA LYS A 329 16.09 -16.43 2.31
C LYS A 329 17.38 -16.23 1.51
N ASP A 330 17.83 -17.28 0.84
CA ASP A 330 18.96 -17.24 -0.11
C ASP A 330 20.21 -16.54 0.48
N GLY A 331 20.58 -16.89 1.72
CA GLY A 331 21.78 -16.36 2.37
C GLY A 331 21.65 -14.96 2.96
N ARG A 332 20.46 -14.36 2.98
CA ARG A 332 20.22 -12.98 3.42
C ARG A 332 18.98 -12.83 4.29
N ILE A 333 18.99 -11.80 5.10
CA ILE A 333 17.80 -11.35 5.82
C ILE A 333 16.93 -10.53 4.85
N VAL A 334 15.68 -10.94 4.67
CA VAL A 334 14.70 -10.24 3.83
C VAL A 334 14.02 -9.12 4.61
N GLN A 335 13.61 -9.42 5.84
CA GLN A 335 12.96 -8.46 6.73
C GLN A 335 13.02 -8.93 8.20
N ILE A 336 12.88 -7.94 9.10
CA ILE A 336 12.69 -8.19 10.53
C ILE A 336 11.50 -7.33 10.96
N ARG A 337 10.46 -7.94 11.53
CA ARG A 337 9.23 -7.27 11.91
C ARG A 337 8.82 -7.63 13.33
N GLY A 338 8.44 -6.61 14.09
CA GLY A 338 7.84 -6.74 15.40
C GLY A 338 6.32 -6.60 15.36
N LYS A 339 5.74 -6.35 16.52
CA LYS A 339 4.30 -6.17 16.67
C LYS A 339 3.76 -5.09 15.74
N HIS A 340 2.60 -5.37 15.10
CA HIS A 340 1.97 -4.49 14.10
C HIS A 340 2.88 -4.11 12.92
N ASN A 341 3.74 -5.03 12.49
CA ASN A 341 4.71 -4.82 11.40
C ASN A 341 5.74 -3.70 11.64
N LEU A 342 5.97 -3.31 12.88
CA LEU A 342 7.01 -2.35 13.21
C LEU A 342 8.39 -2.86 12.78
N SER A 343 9.18 -1.97 12.23
CA SER A 343 10.58 -2.28 11.87
C SER A 343 11.43 -2.53 13.11
N ALA A 344 12.41 -3.42 12.99
CA ALA A 344 13.33 -3.71 14.06
C ALA A 344 14.20 -2.48 14.38
N PRO A 345 14.41 -2.14 15.66
CA PRO A 345 15.40 -1.17 16.10
C PRO A 345 16.82 -1.58 15.66
N GLU A 346 17.71 -0.61 15.63
CA GLU A 346 19.10 -0.80 15.19
C GLU A 346 19.83 -1.91 15.97
N GLU A 347 19.61 -2.00 17.26
CA GLU A 347 20.19 -3.02 18.13
C GLU A 347 19.83 -4.44 17.70
N ILE A 348 18.56 -4.69 17.36
CA ILE A 348 18.08 -5.99 16.88
C ILE A 348 18.63 -6.26 15.47
N GLN A 349 18.73 -5.23 14.63
CA GLN A 349 19.31 -5.35 13.32
C GLN A 349 20.78 -5.78 13.40
N GLN A 350 21.57 -5.15 14.29
CA GLN A 350 22.98 -5.52 14.52
C GLN A 350 23.14 -6.96 15.03
N ALA A 351 22.27 -7.38 15.96
CA ALA A 351 22.27 -8.76 16.44
C ALA A 351 21.92 -9.77 15.33
N ALA A 352 20.96 -9.42 14.48
CA ALA A 352 20.58 -10.24 13.33
C ALA A 352 21.68 -10.32 12.27
N ASP A 353 22.44 -9.26 12.05
CA ASP A 353 23.58 -9.26 11.15
C ASP A 353 24.72 -10.15 11.68
N LYS A 354 24.98 -10.13 12.98
CA LYS A 354 25.95 -11.08 13.62
C LYS A 354 25.47 -12.52 13.48
N TRP A 355 24.19 -12.79 13.74
CA TRP A 355 23.58 -14.10 13.53
C TRP A 355 23.75 -14.55 12.08
N LEU A 356 23.51 -13.69 11.09
CA LEU A 356 23.65 -14.01 9.67
C LEU A 356 25.09 -14.39 9.31
N LEU A 357 26.07 -13.66 9.86
CA LEU A 357 27.49 -13.97 9.65
C LEU A 357 27.87 -15.37 10.17
N GLU A 358 27.35 -15.74 11.34
CA GLU A 358 27.59 -17.09 11.91
C GLU A 358 26.96 -18.18 11.07
N ILE A 359 25.71 -18.00 10.61
CA ILE A 359 25.01 -18.97 9.77
C ILE A 359 25.72 -19.17 8.45
N ASN A 360 26.13 -18.07 7.78
CA ASN A 360 26.80 -18.14 6.48
C ASN A 360 28.24 -18.71 6.55
N LYS A 361 28.96 -18.55 7.66
CA LYS A 361 30.26 -19.20 7.87
C LYS A 361 30.13 -20.73 7.91
N ASN A 362 29.11 -21.22 8.63
CA ASN A 362 28.87 -22.65 8.76
C ASN A 362 28.38 -23.34 7.46
N THR A 363 27.80 -22.54 6.53
CA THR A 363 27.29 -23.07 5.26
C THR A 363 28.40 -23.23 4.20
N LYS A 364 29.56 -22.56 4.37
CA LYS A 364 30.73 -22.69 3.45
C LYS A 364 31.63 -23.89 3.77
N HIS A 365 31.43 -24.56 4.90
CA HIS A 365 32.22 -25.69 5.36
C HIS A 365 31.44 -27.02 5.39
N ALA A 366 30.18 -27.02 4.90
CA ALA A 366 29.34 -28.21 4.74
C ALA A 366 29.10 -28.51 3.26
#